data_0264718e9776716cfaccfd95a3d76ef8
#
_entry.id   0264718e9776716cfaccfd95a3d76ef8
#
_cell.length_a   1.000
_cell.length_b   1.000
_cell.length_c   1.000
_cell.angle_alpha   90.00
_cell.angle_beta   90.00
_cell.angle_gamma   90.00
#
_symmetry.space_group_name_H-M   'P 1'
#
loop_
_entity.id
_entity.type
_entity.pdbx_description
1 polymer ?
#
loop_
_entity_poly.entity_id
_entity_poly.type
_entity_poly.pdbx_seq_one_letter_code
_entity_poly.pdbx_strand_id
1 'polypeptide(L)'
;MKAELSAALSARVSAQFAESAQLKLDAARSLTEPIARASALLAATLKHGGKVLACGNGGSAADAQHFAAELINRFEIERAPLAAVALTTDTSTLTSIANDYAYEQIFSKQVQGIGRRGDALLAISTSGNSRNVRSEERRVGKECRSRWSPYH
;
A
#
# COMPACT_ATOMS: atom_id res chain seq x y z
N MET A 1 25.14 -20.58 29.58
CA MET A 1 24.80 -20.69 28.13
C MET A 1 23.29 -20.50 27.84
N LYS A 2 22.36 -21.40 28.29
CA LYS A 2 20.90 -21.21 28.01
C LYS A 2 20.32 -19.96 28.67
N ALA A 3 20.65 -19.65 29.92
CA ALA A 3 20.16 -18.47 30.63
C ALA A 3 20.68 -17.16 30.03
N GLU A 4 21.93 -17.10 29.68
CA GLU A 4 22.57 -15.94 29.03
C GLU A 4 21.96 -15.68 27.64
N LEU A 5 21.71 -16.74 26.84
CA LEU A 5 21.04 -16.60 25.55
C LEU A 5 19.60 -16.07 25.72
N SER A 6 18.87 -16.55 26.72
CA SER A 6 17.52 -16.08 27.03
C SER A 6 17.53 -14.61 27.45
N ALA A 7 18.48 -14.18 28.28
CA ALA A 7 18.62 -12.78 28.69
C ALA A 7 18.96 -11.88 27.50
N ALA A 8 19.88 -12.31 26.65
CA ALA A 8 20.22 -11.55 25.39
C ALA A 8 19.05 -11.42 24.44
N LEU A 9 18.25 -12.47 24.26
CA LEU A 9 17.04 -12.42 23.42
C LEU A 9 15.99 -11.47 24.02
N SER A 10 15.77 -11.55 25.34
CA SER A 10 14.82 -10.64 26.01
C SER A 10 15.23 -9.18 25.87
N ALA A 11 16.52 -8.89 26.06
CA ALA A 11 17.05 -7.54 25.89
C ALA A 11 16.87 -7.04 24.45
N ARG A 12 17.12 -7.89 23.45
CA ARG A 12 16.91 -7.56 22.03
C ARG A 12 15.45 -7.26 21.73
N VAL A 13 14.52 -8.09 22.23
CA VAL A 13 13.08 -7.86 22.05
C VAL A 13 12.66 -6.52 22.67
N SER A 14 13.10 -6.23 23.90
CA SER A 14 12.79 -4.95 24.56
C SER A 14 13.34 -3.76 23.79
N ALA A 15 14.56 -3.85 23.26
CA ALA A 15 15.15 -2.81 22.43
C ALA A 15 14.34 -2.56 21.14
N GLN A 16 13.91 -3.63 20.46
CA GLN A 16 13.08 -3.51 19.24
C GLN A 16 11.72 -2.84 19.53
N PHE A 17 11.09 -3.13 20.68
CA PHE A 17 9.87 -2.44 21.08
C PHE A 17 10.12 -0.94 21.31
N ALA A 18 11.19 -0.58 22.00
CA ALA A 18 11.54 0.81 22.27
C ALA A 18 11.83 1.58 20.97
N GLU A 19 12.64 1.00 20.06
CA GLU A 19 12.93 1.57 18.75
C GLU A 19 11.65 1.75 17.91
N SER A 20 10.77 0.75 17.88
CA SER A 20 9.50 0.83 17.16
C SER A 20 8.57 1.91 17.73
N ALA A 21 8.52 2.07 19.05
CA ALA A 21 7.75 3.11 19.70
C ALA A 21 8.29 4.50 19.35
N GLN A 22 9.61 4.68 19.43
CA GLN A 22 10.26 5.95 19.10
C GLN A 22 10.03 6.31 17.63
N LEU A 23 10.20 5.36 16.70
CA LEU A 23 9.94 5.56 15.28
C LEU A 23 8.49 6.02 15.02
N LYS A 24 7.50 5.45 15.72
CA LYS A 24 6.10 5.88 15.59
C LYS A 24 5.86 7.31 16.08
N LEU A 25 6.51 7.69 17.20
CA LEU A 25 6.44 9.06 17.73
C LEU A 25 7.05 10.07 16.74
N ASP A 26 8.17 9.74 16.12
CA ASP A 26 8.82 10.59 15.15
C ASP A 26 8.03 10.66 13.84
N ALA A 27 7.50 9.53 13.38
CA ALA A 27 6.61 9.47 12.22
C ALA A 27 5.34 10.31 12.45
N ALA A 28 4.75 10.29 13.63
CA ALA A 28 3.57 11.10 13.94
C ALA A 28 3.84 12.61 13.77
N ARG A 29 5.05 13.08 14.06
CA ARG A 29 5.41 14.49 13.89
C ARG A 29 5.50 14.94 12.42
N SER A 30 5.94 14.03 11.54
CA SER A 30 6.22 14.36 10.14
C SER A 30 5.15 13.85 9.16
N LEU A 31 4.43 12.78 9.49
CA LEU A 31 3.51 12.11 8.58
C LEU A 31 2.03 12.34 8.87
N THR A 32 1.66 12.96 9.99
CA THR A 32 0.24 13.19 10.33
C THR A 32 -0.49 13.94 9.22
N GLU A 33 0.02 15.08 8.80
CA GLU A 33 -0.59 15.90 7.75
C GLU A 33 -0.63 15.20 6.39
N PRO A 34 0.47 14.55 5.94
CA PRO A 34 0.47 13.71 4.76
C PRO A 34 -0.58 12.60 4.77
N ILE A 35 -0.67 11.85 5.86
CA ILE A 35 -1.65 10.77 6.00
C ILE A 35 -3.08 11.33 5.95
N ALA A 36 -3.34 12.44 6.64
CA ALA A 36 -4.65 13.08 6.61
C ALA A 36 -5.08 13.49 5.19
N ARG A 37 -4.15 14.07 4.40
CA ARG A 37 -4.42 14.39 2.98
C ARG A 37 -4.68 13.14 2.14
N ALA A 38 -3.88 12.09 2.29
CA ALA A 38 -4.09 10.83 1.58
C ALA A 38 -5.45 10.22 1.94
N SER A 39 -5.80 10.20 3.22
CA SER A 39 -7.09 9.70 3.69
C SER A 39 -8.26 10.50 3.12
N ALA A 40 -8.16 11.82 3.08
CA ALA A 40 -9.17 12.69 2.48
C ALA A 40 -9.36 12.42 0.97
N LEU A 41 -8.25 12.18 0.24
CA LEU A 41 -8.30 11.82 -1.17
C LEU A 41 -9.02 10.48 -1.38
N LEU A 42 -8.66 9.44 -0.63
CA LEU A 42 -9.30 8.12 -0.73
C LEU A 42 -10.79 8.20 -0.38
N ALA A 43 -11.14 8.93 0.67
CA ALA A 43 -12.53 9.14 1.06
C ALA A 43 -13.33 9.89 -0.03
N ALA A 44 -12.75 10.92 -0.64
CA ALA A 44 -13.37 11.64 -1.75
C ALA A 44 -13.56 10.74 -2.97
N THR A 45 -12.56 9.93 -3.33
CA THR A 45 -12.66 8.93 -4.41
C THR A 45 -13.87 8.01 -4.20
N LEU A 46 -13.98 7.40 -3.03
CA LEU A 46 -15.07 6.47 -2.72
C LEU A 46 -16.44 7.19 -2.67
N LYS A 47 -16.50 8.38 -2.11
CA LYS A 47 -17.72 9.20 -2.04
C LYS A 47 -18.26 9.58 -3.43
N HIS A 48 -17.39 9.77 -4.41
CA HIS A 48 -17.77 10.10 -5.78
C HIS A 48 -17.98 8.86 -6.67
N GLY A 49 -18.07 7.67 -6.09
CA GLY A 49 -18.35 6.42 -6.81
C GLY A 49 -17.13 5.80 -7.50
N GLY A 50 -15.92 6.30 -7.24
CA GLY A 50 -14.68 5.66 -7.64
C GLY A 50 -14.33 4.47 -6.73
N LYS A 51 -13.24 3.78 -7.06
CA LYS A 51 -12.68 2.68 -6.28
C LYS A 51 -11.22 2.92 -5.92
N VAL A 52 -10.74 2.21 -4.92
CA VAL A 52 -9.31 2.16 -4.57
C VAL A 52 -8.71 0.88 -5.12
N LEU A 53 -7.68 1.01 -5.96
CA LEU A 53 -6.82 -0.08 -6.39
C LEU A 53 -5.60 -0.09 -5.48
N ALA A 54 -5.23 -1.25 -4.94
CA ALA A 54 -4.09 -1.36 -4.04
C ALA A 54 -3.05 -2.35 -4.59
N CYS A 55 -1.76 -2.01 -4.54
CA CYS A 55 -0.69 -2.88 -4.99
C CYS A 55 0.55 -2.79 -4.10
N GLY A 56 1.39 -3.82 -4.17
CA GLY A 56 2.65 -3.93 -3.44
C GLY A 56 3.27 -5.30 -3.65
N ASN A 57 4.49 -5.50 -3.18
CA ASN A 57 5.22 -6.76 -3.29
C ASN A 57 5.45 -7.39 -1.90
N GLY A 58 5.49 -8.72 -1.81
CA GLY A 58 5.79 -9.43 -0.58
C GLY A 58 4.87 -9.03 0.59
N GLY A 59 5.43 -8.53 1.69
CA GLY A 59 4.65 -8.02 2.82
C GLY A 59 3.71 -6.88 2.42
N SER A 60 4.16 -5.97 1.56
CA SER A 60 3.32 -4.89 1.04
C SER A 60 2.18 -5.38 0.15
N ALA A 61 2.29 -6.59 -0.45
CA ALA A 61 1.15 -7.21 -1.12
C ALA A 61 0.09 -7.67 -0.11
N ALA A 62 0.52 -8.22 1.03
CA ALA A 62 -0.39 -8.57 2.13
C ALA A 62 -1.08 -7.32 2.72
N ASP A 63 -0.35 -6.23 2.89
CA ASP A 63 -0.92 -4.94 3.33
C ASP A 63 -1.96 -4.42 2.35
N ALA A 64 -1.71 -4.51 1.03
CA ALA A 64 -2.66 -4.11 -0.01
C ALA A 64 -3.94 -4.96 0.03
N GLN A 65 -3.82 -6.26 0.26
CA GLN A 65 -4.96 -7.18 0.42
C GLN A 65 -5.75 -6.86 1.68
N HIS A 66 -5.08 -6.68 2.82
CA HIS A 66 -5.71 -6.33 4.07
C HIS A 66 -6.48 -5.00 3.94
N PHE A 67 -5.84 -3.99 3.39
CA PHE A 67 -6.48 -2.69 3.15
C PHE A 67 -7.75 -2.81 2.29
N ALA A 68 -7.70 -3.56 1.19
CA ALA A 68 -8.88 -3.78 0.35
C ALA A 68 -9.99 -4.56 1.07
N ALA A 69 -9.62 -5.55 1.87
CA ALA A 69 -10.56 -6.33 2.67
C ALA A 69 -11.28 -5.47 3.71
N GLU A 70 -10.57 -4.56 4.41
CA GLU A 70 -11.16 -3.63 5.36
C GLU A 70 -12.15 -2.66 4.70
N LEU A 71 -11.91 -2.25 3.46
CA LEU A 71 -12.84 -1.40 2.72
C LEU A 71 -14.07 -2.18 2.24
N ILE A 72 -13.89 -3.39 1.71
CA ILE A 72 -14.98 -4.22 1.19
C ILE A 72 -15.87 -4.74 2.33
N ASN A 73 -15.28 -5.22 3.42
CA ASN A 73 -16.03 -5.72 4.57
C ASN A 73 -16.38 -4.56 5.52
N ARG A 74 -15.62 -4.38 6.58
CA ARG A 74 -15.77 -3.28 7.53
C ARG A 74 -14.50 -3.14 8.37
N PHE A 75 -14.27 -1.93 8.86
CA PHE A 75 -13.26 -1.62 9.87
C PHE A 75 -13.93 -0.80 10.99
N GLU A 76 -13.81 -1.22 12.24
CA GLU A 76 -14.37 -0.63 13.48
C GLU A 76 -15.90 -0.48 13.49
N ILE A 77 -16.50 0.11 12.47
CA ILE A 77 -17.93 0.41 12.41
C ILE A 77 -18.65 -0.40 11.32
N GLU A 78 -19.91 -0.74 11.56
CA GLU A 78 -20.78 -1.35 10.55
C GLU A 78 -21.16 -0.31 9.48
N ARG A 79 -20.97 -0.66 8.19
CA ARG A 79 -21.27 0.20 7.04
C ARG A 79 -21.46 -0.59 5.77
N ALA A 80 -21.96 0.04 4.74
CA ALA A 80 -21.99 -0.52 3.39
C ALA A 80 -20.57 -0.76 2.85
N PRO A 81 -20.37 -1.81 2.01
CA PRO A 81 -19.11 -2.07 1.33
C PRO A 81 -18.62 -0.87 0.52
N LEU A 82 -17.32 -0.61 0.57
CA LEU A 82 -16.63 0.42 -0.21
C LEU A 82 -15.79 -0.24 -1.31
N ALA A 83 -15.81 0.33 -2.51
CA ALA A 83 -15.17 -0.27 -3.68
C ALA A 83 -13.64 -0.26 -3.57
N ALA A 84 -13.04 -1.43 -3.42
CA ALA A 84 -11.59 -1.60 -3.38
C ALA A 84 -11.15 -2.91 -4.04
N VAL A 85 -9.96 -2.93 -4.65
CA VAL A 85 -9.39 -4.12 -5.30
C VAL A 85 -7.90 -4.19 -5.00
N ALA A 86 -7.44 -5.31 -4.43
CA ALA A 86 -6.03 -5.63 -4.35
C ALA A 86 -5.56 -6.27 -5.67
N LEU A 87 -4.63 -5.63 -6.37
CA LEU A 87 -4.06 -6.11 -7.64
C LEU A 87 -3.06 -7.25 -7.46
N THR A 88 -3.00 -7.83 -6.29
CA THR A 88 -1.99 -8.80 -5.84
C THR A 88 -2.54 -10.21 -5.67
N THR A 89 -3.81 -10.45 -5.99
CA THR A 89 -4.50 -11.71 -5.66
C THR A 89 -4.76 -12.61 -6.85
N ASP A 90 -4.96 -12.08 -8.05
CA ASP A 90 -5.18 -12.88 -9.26
C ASP A 90 -3.84 -13.41 -9.79
N THR A 91 -3.51 -14.63 -9.39
CA THR A 91 -2.26 -15.29 -9.77
C THR A 91 -2.16 -15.55 -11.27
N SER A 92 -3.28 -15.83 -11.95
CA SER A 92 -3.30 -16.03 -13.40
C SER A 92 -2.94 -14.73 -14.13
N THR A 93 -3.54 -13.61 -13.75
CA THR A 93 -3.22 -12.30 -14.31
C THR A 93 -1.77 -11.89 -14.01
N LEU A 94 -1.30 -12.06 -12.78
CA LEU A 94 0.07 -11.71 -12.40
C LEU A 94 1.11 -12.52 -13.17
N THR A 95 0.92 -13.85 -13.25
CA THR A 95 1.89 -14.74 -13.87
C THR A 95 1.89 -14.64 -15.40
N SER A 96 0.74 -14.49 -16.04
CA SER A 96 0.66 -14.31 -17.49
C SER A 96 1.32 -13.00 -17.92
N ILE A 97 1.04 -11.89 -17.24
CA ILE A 97 1.68 -10.61 -17.54
C ILE A 97 3.20 -10.69 -17.33
N ALA A 98 3.64 -11.29 -16.23
CA ALA A 98 5.07 -11.44 -15.95
C ALA A 98 5.78 -12.31 -16.99
N ASN A 99 5.14 -13.37 -17.47
CA ASN A 99 5.67 -14.29 -18.48
C ASN A 99 5.69 -13.68 -19.88
N ASP A 100 4.58 -13.06 -20.31
CA ASP A 100 4.41 -12.63 -21.69
C ASP A 100 5.02 -11.23 -21.96
N TYR A 101 5.22 -10.44 -20.91
CA TYR A 101 5.75 -9.07 -21.04
C TYR A 101 6.93 -8.83 -20.10
N ALA A 102 6.66 -8.43 -18.84
CA ALA A 102 7.67 -8.22 -17.82
C ALA A 102 7.03 -8.11 -16.44
N TYR A 103 7.76 -8.51 -15.38
CA TYR A 103 7.32 -8.38 -14.00
C TYR A 103 7.01 -6.92 -13.62
N GLU A 104 7.70 -5.97 -14.22
CA GLU A 104 7.46 -4.54 -14.03
C GLU A 104 6.08 -4.08 -14.47
N GLN A 105 5.37 -4.87 -15.28
CA GLN A 105 4.07 -4.50 -15.85
C GLN A 105 2.86 -5.15 -15.16
N ILE A 106 3.10 -6.00 -14.14
CA ILE A 106 2.01 -6.77 -13.50
C ILE A 106 0.90 -5.90 -12.90
N PHE A 107 1.22 -4.74 -12.38
CA PHE A 107 0.21 -3.81 -11.84
C PHE A 107 -0.27 -2.83 -12.91
N SER A 108 0.63 -2.32 -13.76
CA SER A 108 0.28 -1.33 -14.78
C SER A 108 -0.76 -1.85 -15.78
N LYS A 109 -0.66 -3.09 -16.20
CA LYS A 109 -1.65 -3.68 -17.10
C LYS A 109 -3.01 -3.87 -16.43
N GLN A 110 -3.03 -4.22 -15.14
CA GLN A 110 -4.28 -4.32 -14.39
C GLN A 110 -4.95 -2.94 -14.23
N VAL A 111 -4.17 -1.92 -13.86
CA VAL A 111 -4.70 -0.54 -13.76
C VAL A 111 -5.26 -0.07 -15.10
N GLN A 112 -4.59 -0.38 -16.24
CA GLN A 112 -5.13 -0.06 -17.58
C GLN A 112 -6.45 -0.79 -17.89
N GLY A 113 -6.57 -2.04 -17.46
CA GLY A 113 -7.73 -2.87 -17.75
C GLY A 113 -8.97 -2.50 -16.92
N ILE A 114 -8.77 -2.25 -15.62
CA ILE A 114 -9.88 -2.08 -14.67
C ILE A 114 -9.98 -0.69 -14.04
N GLY A 115 -8.93 0.14 -14.16
CA GLY A 115 -8.93 1.53 -13.66
C GLY A 115 -9.86 2.42 -14.48
N ARG A 116 -10.49 3.37 -13.82
CA ARG A 116 -11.37 4.38 -14.39
C ARG A 116 -10.92 5.77 -13.93
N ARG A 117 -11.30 6.78 -14.69
CA ARG A 117 -11.11 8.17 -14.22
C ARG A 117 -11.89 8.39 -12.92
N GLY A 118 -11.23 8.96 -11.92
CA GLY A 118 -11.79 9.17 -10.58
C GLY A 118 -11.44 8.06 -9.58
N ASP A 119 -10.78 6.98 -10.01
CA ASP A 119 -10.22 5.97 -9.10
C ASP A 119 -8.92 6.47 -8.45
N ALA A 120 -8.57 5.87 -7.33
CA ALA A 120 -7.29 6.10 -6.66
C ALA A 120 -6.45 4.81 -6.66
N LEU A 121 -5.12 4.97 -6.72
CA LEU A 121 -4.17 3.88 -6.55
C LEU A 121 -3.40 4.06 -5.24
N LEU A 122 -3.47 3.05 -4.37
CA LEU A 122 -2.61 2.91 -3.19
C LEU A 122 -1.44 1.98 -3.53
N ALA A 123 -0.27 2.55 -3.73
CA ALA A 123 0.95 1.83 -4.09
C ALA A 123 1.87 1.72 -2.86
N ILE A 124 2.08 0.49 -2.36
CA ILE A 124 2.84 0.23 -1.14
C ILE A 124 4.22 -0.32 -1.48
N SER A 125 5.27 0.37 -1.04
CA SER A 125 6.65 -0.07 -1.24
C SER A 125 7.55 0.41 -0.09
N THR A 126 8.19 -0.52 0.62
CA THR A 126 9.10 -0.20 1.73
C THR A 126 10.39 0.48 1.25
N SER A 127 10.87 0.14 0.05
CA SER A 127 12.06 0.76 -0.54
C SER A 127 11.76 2.03 -1.34
N GLY A 128 10.49 2.28 -1.69
CA GLY A 128 10.10 3.33 -2.63
C GLY A 128 10.60 3.12 -4.07
N ASN A 129 11.34 2.02 -4.36
CA ASN A 129 12.05 1.81 -5.63
C ASN A 129 11.59 0.59 -6.43
N SER A 130 10.52 -0.09 -6.01
CA SER A 130 9.98 -1.26 -6.73
C SER A 130 9.50 -0.85 -8.12
N ARG A 131 10.12 -1.38 -9.17
CA ARG A 131 9.88 -0.96 -10.57
C ARG A 131 8.44 -1.19 -11.00
N ASN A 132 7.83 -2.32 -10.63
CA ASN A 132 6.43 -2.63 -10.93
C ASN A 132 5.44 -1.72 -10.18
N VAL A 133 5.78 -1.22 -9.00
CA VAL A 133 4.98 -0.25 -8.26
C VAL A 133 5.14 1.15 -8.85
N ARG A 134 6.36 1.57 -9.18
CA ARG A 134 6.67 2.89 -9.79
C ARG A 134 6.25 3.02 -11.24
N SER A 135 6.06 1.93 -11.98
CA SER A 135 5.59 1.99 -13.37
C SER A 135 4.24 2.67 -13.49
N GLU A 136 3.43 2.64 -12.42
CA GLU A 136 2.15 3.31 -12.33
C GLU A 136 2.25 4.81 -12.04
N GLU A 137 3.20 5.26 -11.22
CA GLU A 137 3.41 6.70 -10.98
C GLU A 137 3.62 7.48 -12.28
N ARG A 138 4.29 6.87 -13.27
CA ARG A 138 4.56 7.50 -14.56
C ARG A 138 3.31 7.67 -15.44
N ARG A 139 2.26 6.87 -15.24
CA ARG A 139 1.04 6.88 -16.06
C ARG A 139 -0.07 7.68 -15.40
N VAL A 140 -0.32 7.48 -14.12
CA VAL A 140 -1.27 8.28 -13.34
C VAL A 140 -0.81 9.74 -13.27
N GLY A 141 0.49 10.00 -13.24
CA GLY A 141 1.07 11.35 -13.23
C GLY A 141 0.87 12.15 -14.53
N LYS A 142 0.44 11.54 -15.64
CA LYS A 142 0.05 12.29 -16.85
C LYS A 142 -1.39 12.79 -16.81
N GLU A 143 -2.24 12.17 -15.98
CA GLU A 143 -3.66 12.50 -15.86
C GLU A 143 -4.10 12.95 -14.47
N CYS A 144 -3.32 12.67 -13.43
CA CYS A 144 -3.58 13.11 -12.06
C CYS A 144 -2.30 13.63 -11.43
N ARG A 145 -2.11 14.96 -11.43
CA ARG A 145 -1.00 15.62 -10.73
C ARG A 145 -1.26 15.63 -9.23
N SER A 146 -0.97 14.54 -8.55
CA SER A 146 -0.62 14.56 -7.14
C SER A 146 0.67 13.76 -6.96
N ARG A 147 1.80 14.40 -7.24
CA ARG A 147 3.12 13.91 -6.86
C ARG A 147 3.20 13.88 -5.35
N TRP A 148 3.22 12.70 -4.79
CA TRP A 148 3.55 12.53 -3.41
C TRP A 148 4.74 11.58 -3.29
N SER A 149 5.93 12.12 -3.17
CA SER A 149 7.12 11.45 -2.67
C SER A 149 7.65 12.28 -1.52
N PRO A 150 7.71 11.75 -0.29
CA PRO A 150 8.30 12.46 0.83
C PRO A 150 9.85 12.41 0.84
N TYR A 151 10.48 11.86 -0.21
CA TYR A 151 11.94 11.77 -0.31
C TYR A 151 12.44 12.40 -1.61
N HIS A 152 12.77 13.66 -1.51
CA HIS A 152 13.84 14.32 -2.23
C HIS A 152 14.66 15.09 -1.23
#